data_4620e71874d45b6772b940252c827681
#
_entry.id   4620e71874d45b6772b940252c827681
#
_cell.length_a   1.000
_cell.length_b   1.000
_cell.length_c   1.000
_cell.angle_alpha   90.00
_cell.angle_beta   90.00
_cell.angle_gamma   90.00
#
_symmetry.space_group_name_H-M   'P 1'
#
loop_
_entity.id
_entity.type
_entity.pdbx_description
1 polymer ?
#
loop_
_entity_poly.entity_id
_entity_poly.type
_entity_poly.pdbx_seq_one_letter_code
_entity_poly.pdbx_strand_id
1 'polypeptide(L)' 'SRGLGDVYKRQIEEAVAALEEKISQIEKDMERYATDFIELNKLVQEKEMTENQLQEKMDRWMYLEELNEKIQNQ' A
#
# COMPACT_ATOMS: atom_id res chain seq x y z
N SER A 1 -25.19 2.57 -12.92
CA SER A 1 -24.07 1.81 -13.49
C SER A 1 -22.78 2.16 -12.79
N ARG A 2 -21.96 1.18 -12.60
CA ARG A 2 -20.66 1.37 -11.99
C ARG A 2 -19.68 1.87 -13.03
N GLY A 3 -19.09 3.03 -12.79
CA GLY A 3 -18.15 3.61 -13.72
C GLY A 3 -16.76 3.03 -13.59
N LEU A 4 -15.87 3.51 -14.47
CA LEU A 4 -14.44 3.15 -14.43
C LEU A 4 -13.81 3.49 -13.07
N GLY A 5 -14.34 4.52 -12.38
CA GLY A 5 -13.84 4.92 -11.07
C GLY A 5 -13.94 3.82 -10.02
N ASP A 6 -15.05 3.05 -10.02
CA ASP A 6 -15.24 1.97 -9.05
C ASP A 6 -14.26 0.82 -9.29
N VAL A 7 -14.01 0.48 -10.56
CA VAL A 7 -13.04 -0.54 -10.93
C VAL A 7 -11.63 -0.10 -10.52
N TYR A 8 -11.30 1.14 -10.78
CA TYR A 8 -10.00 1.72 -10.46
C TYR A 8 -9.74 1.71 -8.94
N LYS A 9 -10.76 2.11 -8.17
CA LYS A 9 -10.66 2.10 -6.70
C LYS A 9 -10.48 0.69 -6.17
N ARG A 10 -11.21 -0.28 -6.71
CA ARG A 10 -11.05 -1.68 -6.32
C ARG A 10 -9.61 -2.17 -6.57
N GLN A 11 -9.05 -1.82 -7.71
CA GLN A 11 -7.67 -2.18 -8.04
C GLN A 11 -6.69 -1.59 -7.03
N ILE A 12 -6.90 -0.33 -6.61
CA ILE A 12 -6.07 0.31 -5.60
C ILE A 12 -6.23 -0.40 -4.25
N GLU A 13 -7.45 -0.73 -3.85
CA GLU A 13 -7.71 -1.45 -2.60
C GLU A 13 -7.03 -2.81 -2.57
N GLU A 14 -7.05 -3.53 -3.69
CA GLU A 14 -6.36 -4.82 -3.82
C GLU A 14 -4.84 -4.64 -3.72
N ALA A 15 -4.31 -3.59 -4.35
CA ALA A 15 -2.89 -3.27 -4.27
C ALA A 15 -2.48 -2.90 -2.84
N VAL A 16 -3.30 -2.12 -2.14
CA VAL A 16 -3.07 -1.77 -0.73
C VAL A 16 -3.02 -3.03 0.13
N ALA A 17 -3.98 -3.92 -0.02
CA ALA A 17 -4.04 -5.17 0.73
C ALA A 17 -2.79 -6.03 0.48
N ALA A 18 -2.35 -6.12 -0.76
CA ALA A 18 -1.14 -6.87 -1.12
C ALA A 18 0.12 -6.26 -0.50
N LEU A 19 0.22 -4.93 -0.50
CA LEU A 19 1.36 -4.23 0.09
C LEU A 19 1.38 -4.38 1.62
N GLU A 20 0.22 -4.32 2.26
CA GLU A 20 0.11 -4.54 3.71
C GLU A 20 0.53 -5.96 4.08
N GLU A 21 0.14 -6.95 3.28
CA GLU A 21 0.56 -8.33 3.48
C GLU A 21 2.08 -8.48 3.32
N LYS A 22 2.64 -7.81 2.33
CA LYS A 22 4.08 -7.81 2.11
C LYS A 22 4.82 -7.21 3.30
N ILE A 23 4.34 -6.10 3.84
CA ILE A 23 4.93 -5.46 5.03
C ILE A 23 4.89 -6.42 6.22
N SER A 24 3.75 -7.08 6.43
CA SER A 24 3.60 -8.06 7.51
C SER A 24 4.63 -9.19 7.38
N GLN A 25 4.83 -9.69 6.17
CA GLN A 25 5.81 -10.74 5.92
C GLN A 25 7.23 -10.26 6.17
N ILE A 26 7.55 -9.04 5.72
CA ILE A 26 8.87 -8.44 5.96
C ILE A 26 9.14 -8.31 7.46
N GLU A 27 8.14 -7.89 8.23
CA GLU A 27 8.28 -7.74 9.69
C GLU A 27 8.54 -9.08 10.38
N LYS A 28 7.90 -10.14 9.92
CA LYS A 28 8.17 -11.50 10.41
C LYS A 28 9.61 -11.92 10.09
N ASP A 29 10.06 -11.62 8.88
CA ASP A 29 11.44 -11.92 8.46
C ASP A 29 12.44 -11.10 9.27
N MET A 30 12.13 -9.85 9.63
CA MET A 30 12.98 -9.03 10.47
C MET A 30 13.16 -9.65 11.86
N GLU A 31 12.11 -10.22 12.43
CA GLU A 31 12.23 -10.95 13.71
C GLU A 31 13.12 -12.19 13.54
N ARG A 32 12.96 -12.91 12.43
CA ARG A 32 13.72 -14.12 12.13
C ARG A 32 15.22 -13.82 11.97
N TYR A 33 15.56 -12.68 11.38
CA TYR A 33 16.94 -12.28 11.11
C TYR A 33 17.43 -11.16 12.04
N ALA A 34 16.86 -11.07 13.24
CA ALA A 34 17.12 -9.96 14.17
C ALA A 34 18.61 -9.82 14.56
N THR A 35 19.39 -10.89 14.50
CA THR A 35 20.82 -10.87 14.85
C THR A 35 21.73 -10.86 13.63
N ASP A 36 21.18 -10.93 12.43
CA ASP A 36 21.93 -10.87 11.16
C ASP A 36 21.81 -9.45 10.60
N PHE A 37 22.81 -8.60 10.88
CA PHE A 37 22.76 -7.20 10.53
C PHE A 37 22.68 -6.94 9.02
N ILE A 38 23.32 -7.79 8.22
CA ILE A 38 23.31 -7.62 6.76
C ILE A 38 21.91 -7.87 6.24
N GLU A 39 21.33 -8.99 6.63
CA GLU A 39 19.99 -9.37 6.18
C GLU A 39 18.92 -8.43 6.76
N LEU A 40 19.06 -8.10 8.04
CA LEU A 40 18.14 -7.17 8.69
C LEU A 40 18.12 -5.81 8.00
N ASN A 41 19.29 -5.30 7.61
CA ASN A 41 19.39 -4.01 6.92
C ASN A 41 18.68 -4.03 5.56
N LYS A 42 18.81 -5.13 4.81
CA LYS A 42 18.11 -5.32 3.54
C LYS A 42 16.58 -5.30 3.76
N LEU A 43 16.13 -5.98 4.80
CA LEU A 43 14.70 -6.06 5.13
C LEU A 43 14.15 -4.70 5.55
N VAL A 44 14.91 -3.94 6.33
CA VAL A 44 14.53 -2.57 6.72
C VAL A 44 14.34 -1.69 5.49
N GLN A 45 15.26 -1.76 4.53
CA GLN A 45 15.17 -0.99 3.29
C GLN A 45 13.97 -1.42 2.45
N GLU A 46 13.74 -2.73 2.35
CA GLU A 46 12.59 -3.27 1.62
C GLU A 46 11.28 -2.84 2.26
N LYS A 47 11.20 -2.84 3.58
CA LYS A 47 10.02 -2.37 4.31
C LYS A 47 9.75 -0.91 4.01
N GLU A 48 10.77 -0.08 4.05
CA GLU A 48 10.64 1.36 3.77
C GLU A 48 10.13 1.61 2.36
N MET A 49 10.68 0.91 1.36
CA MET A 49 10.22 1.02 -0.02
C MET A 49 8.76 0.59 -0.16
N THR A 50 8.38 -0.49 0.52
CA THR A 50 7.02 -1.01 0.46
C THR A 50 6.04 -0.05 1.13
N GLU A 51 6.43 0.54 2.26
CA GLU A 51 5.63 1.55 2.94
C GLU A 51 5.42 2.79 2.08
N ASN A 52 6.44 3.21 1.33
CA ASN A 52 6.31 4.33 0.40
C ASN A 52 5.34 4.01 -0.74
N GLN A 53 5.39 2.80 -1.27
CA GLN A 53 4.45 2.34 -2.29
C GLN A 53 3.01 2.31 -1.75
N LEU A 54 2.85 1.84 -0.52
CA LEU A 54 1.56 1.82 0.15
C LEU A 54 1.01 3.24 0.31
N GLN A 55 1.84 4.17 0.75
CA GLN A 55 1.43 5.57 0.92
C GLN A 55 0.98 6.18 -0.40
N GLU A 56 1.69 5.92 -1.49
CA GLU A 56 1.31 6.40 -2.83
C GLU A 56 -0.08 5.87 -3.24
N LYS A 57 -0.35 4.59 -2.97
CA LYS A 57 -1.64 4.00 -3.29
C LYS A 57 -2.76 4.59 -2.45
N MET A 58 -2.51 4.80 -1.16
CA MET A 58 -3.48 5.40 -0.27
C MET A 58 -3.78 6.86 -0.64
N ASP A 59 -2.76 7.62 -1.01
CA ASP A 59 -2.93 9.00 -1.47
C ASP A 59 -3.76 9.04 -2.74
N ARG A 60 -3.53 8.11 -3.66
CA ARG A 60 -4.31 8.02 -4.90
C ARG A 60 -5.76 7.66 -4.62
N TRP A 61 -5.99 6.73 -3.70
CA TRP A 61 -7.34 6.35 -3.31
C TRP A 61 -8.10 7.54 -2.71
N MET A 62 -7.45 8.29 -1.82
CA MET A 62 -8.05 9.47 -1.21
C MET A 62 -8.36 10.54 -2.25
N TYR A 63 -7.46 10.76 -3.20
CA TYR A 63 -7.69 11.70 -4.29
C TYR A 63 -8.94 11.33 -5.09
N LEU A 64 -9.09 10.04 -5.42
CA LEU A 64 -10.25 9.56 -6.18
C LEU A 64 -11.55 9.67 -5.39
N GLU A 65 -11.48 9.44 -4.07
CA GLU A 65 -12.63 9.63 -3.20
C GLU A 65 -13.10 11.09 -3.18
N GLU A 66 -12.17 12.02 -3.03
CA GLU A 66 -12.48 13.45 -3.04
C GLU A 66 -13.06 13.88 -4.38
N LEU A 67 -12.50 13.40 -5.47
CA LEU A 67 -12.97 13.72 -6.80
C LEU A 67 -14.41 13.20 -7.02
N ASN A 68 -14.65 11.96 -6.61
CA ASN A 68 -15.96 11.34 -6.71
C ASN A 68 -17.00 12.11 -5.89
N GLU A 69 -16.65 12.53 -4.70
CA GLU A 69 -17.52 13.32 -3.84
C GLU A 69 -17.90 14.66 -4.48
N LYS A 70 -16.92 15.35 -5.08
CA LYS A 70 -17.17 16.60 -5.79
C LYS A 70 -18.10 16.43 -6.97
N ILE A 71 -17.94 15.35 -7.72
CA ILE A 71 -18.79 15.05 -8.87
C ILE A 71 -20.24 14.78 -8.41
N GLN A 72 -20.40 14.03 -7.33
CA GLN A 72 -21.73 13.69 -6.82
C GLN A 72 -22.46 14.90 -6.23
N ASN A 73 -21.74 15.88 -5.74
CA ASN A 73 -22.33 17.07 -5.12
C ASN A 73 -22.66 18.19 -6.12
N GLN A 74 -22.45 17.96 -7.39
CA GLN A 74 -22.88 18.89 -8.46
C GLN A 74 -24.35 18.66 -8.90
#